data_3f49170c151e154e9a2e820af07644b9
#
_entry.id   3f49170c151e154e9a2e820af07644b9
#
_cell.length_a   1.000
_cell.length_b   1.000
_cell.length_c   1.000
_cell.angle_alpha   90.00
_cell.angle_beta   90.00
_cell.angle_gamma   90.00
#
_symmetry.space_group_name_H-M   'P 1'
#
loop_
_entity.id
_entity.type
_entity.pdbx_description
1 polymer ?
#
loop_
_entity_poly.entity_id
_entity_poly.type
_entity_poly.pdbx_seq_one_letter_code
_entity_poly.pdbx_strand_id
1 'polypeptide(L)'
;MAFDIHATPSRVPARLDHRPVKKRIALVALATDHTSERDFARICDPDRVGVYVNRIAYENPTTRETLLKTGPRLTAAAAQILPEEAVDVVAYGCTAASIVLG
;
A
#
# COMPACT_ATOMS: atom_id res chain seq x y z
N MET A 1 10.86 26.41 11.65
CA MET A 1 10.71 27.21 10.44
C MET A 1 9.25 27.62 10.30
N ALA A 2 8.98 28.89 10.17
CA ALA A 2 7.62 29.37 9.97
C ALA A 2 7.35 29.50 8.46
N PHE A 3 6.17 29.05 8.03
CA PHE A 3 5.71 29.21 6.65
C PHE A 3 4.54 30.18 6.63
N ASP A 4 4.63 31.20 5.81
CA ASP A 4 3.48 32.05 5.49
C ASP A 4 2.63 31.37 4.42
N ILE A 5 1.43 30.95 4.81
CA ILE A 5 0.50 30.33 3.88
C ILE A 5 -0.60 31.34 3.57
N HIS A 6 -0.70 31.72 2.31
CA HIS A 6 -1.79 32.53 1.80
C HIS A 6 -2.78 31.63 1.08
N ALA A 7 -4.01 31.58 1.58
CA ALA A 7 -5.09 30.85 0.96
C ALA A 7 -6.11 31.80 0.34
N THR A 8 -6.46 31.58 -0.90
CA THR A 8 -7.54 32.31 -1.58
C THR A 8 -8.70 31.36 -1.86
N PRO A 9 -9.95 31.76 -1.69
CA PRO A 9 -11.08 30.92 -2.06
C PRO A 9 -11.03 30.55 -3.54
N SER A 10 -11.23 29.27 -3.84
CA SER A 10 -11.30 28.79 -5.22
C SER A 10 -12.63 29.22 -5.85
N ARG A 11 -12.58 29.67 -7.11
CA ARG A 11 -13.78 29.92 -7.92
C ARG A 11 -14.29 28.67 -8.62
N VAL A 12 -13.51 27.59 -8.60
CA VAL A 12 -13.88 26.31 -9.20
C VAL A 12 -14.51 25.44 -8.11
N PRO A 13 -15.78 25.01 -8.26
CA PRO A 13 -16.39 24.11 -7.27
C PRO A 13 -15.69 22.75 -7.29
N ALA A 14 -15.46 22.21 -6.11
CA ALA A 14 -14.93 20.87 -5.97
C ALA A 14 -15.98 19.83 -6.38
N ARG A 15 -15.57 18.82 -7.15
CA ARG A 15 -16.36 17.64 -7.41
C ARG A 15 -15.91 16.56 -6.44
N LEU A 16 -16.82 16.16 -5.56
CA LEU A 16 -16.54 15.14 -4.54
C LEU A 16 -17.19 13.83 -4.96
N ASP A 17 -16.38 12.90 -5.41
CA ASP A 17 -16.82 11.55 -5.71
C ASP A 17 -16.59 10.66 -4.49
N HIS A 18 -17.46 9.66 -4.26
CA HIS A 18 -17.32 8.73 -3.15
C HIS A 18 -16.03 7.91 -3.22
N ARG A 19 -15.66 7.51 -4.42
CA ARG A 19 -14.44 6.76 -4.71
C ARG A 19 -13.86 7.19 -6.05
N PRO A 20 -12.58 7.49 -6.09
CA PRO A 20 -11.91 7.79 -7.36
C PRO A 20 -11.86 6.57 -8.29
N VAL A 21 -11.89 5.35 -7.72
CA VAL A 21 -11.87 4.09 -8.47
C VAL A 21 -12.85 3.08 -7.87
N LYS A 22 -13.34 2.15 -8.68
CA LYS A 22 -14.33 1.16 -8.26
C LYS A 22 -13.77 0.08 -7.35
N LYS A 23 -12.53 -0.36 -7.61
CA LYS A 23 -11.86 -1.45 -6.89
C LYS A 23 -10.57 -0.99 -6.27
N ARG A 24 -10.21 -1.57 -5.13
CA ARG A 24 -9.03 -1.19 -4.35
C ARG A 24 -8.24 -2.42 -3.96
N ILE A 25 -6.94 -2.36 -4.20
CA ILE A 25 -5.96 -3.34 -3.73
C ILE A 25 -5.07 -2.66 -2.69
N ALA A 26 -4.96 -3.27 -1.53
CA ALA A 26 -3.95 -2.91 -0.55
C ALA A 26 -2.72 -3.80 -0.76
N LEU A 27 -1.61 -3.23 -1.19
CA LEU A 27 -0.36 -3.96 -1.41
C LEU A 27 0.60 -3.69 -0.27
N VAL A 28 1.00 -4.74 0.43
CA VAL A 28 2.09 -4.68 1.39
C VAL A 28 3.35 -5.23 0.73
N ALA A 29 4.34 -4.38 0.56
CA ALA A 29 5.62 -4.70 -0.06
C ALA A 29 6.74 -4.70 0.97
N LEU A 30 7.85 -5.36 0.66
CA LEU A 30 9.07 -5.24 1.45
C LEU A 30 9.75 -3.89 1.21
N ALA A 31 10.44 -3.38 2.22
CA ALA A 31 11.21 -2.13 2.08
C ALA A 31 12.24 -2.19 0.95
N THR A 32 12.71 -3.38 0.63
CA THR A 32 13.71 -3.66 -0.42
C THR A 32 13.11 -3.95 -1.79
N ASP A 33 11.79 -3.95 -1.92
CA ASP A 33 11.11 -4.32 -3.16
C ASP A 33 11.20 -3.20 -4.20
N HIS A 34 11.74 -3.52 -5.37
CA HIS A 34 11.91 -2.62 -6.50
C HIS A 34 10.84 -2.78 -7.58
N THR A 35 10.05 -3.85 -7.54
CA THR A 35 9.32 -4.32 -8.72
C THR A 35 7.82 -4.39 -8.54
N SER A 36 7.32 -4.73 -7.35
CA SER A 36 5.89 -4.99 -7.16
C SER A 36 5.00 -3.80 -7.49
N GLU A 37 5.32 -2.60 -7.03
CA GLU A 37 4.52 -1.41 -7.34
C GLU A 37 4.48 -1.15 -8.85
N ARG A 38 5.61 -1.27 -9.51
CA ARG A 38 5.71 -1.10 -10.95
C ARG A 38 4.91 -2.14 -11.72
N ASP A 39 4.97 -3.40 -11.29
CA ASP A 39 4.24 -4.49 -11.92
C ASP A 39 2.74 -4.31 -11.76
N PHE A 40 2.26 -3.97 -10.57
CA PHE A 40 0.86 -3.65 -10.34
C PHE A 40 0.39 -2.46 -11.20
N ALA A 41 1.21 -1.42 -11.32
CA ALA A 41 0.89 -0.25 -12.15
C ALA A 41 0.76 -0.59 -13.64
N ARG A 42 1.48 -1.61 -14.11
CA ARG A 42 1.42 -2.07 -15.50
C ARG A 42 0.24 -3.01 -15.77
N ILE A 43 -0.12 -3.82 -14.78
CA ILE A 43 -1.18 -4.83 -14.91
C ILE A 43 -2.55 -4.22 -14.68
N CYS A 44 -2.67 -3.33 -13.70
CA CYS A 44 -3.93 -2.72 -13.32
C CYS A 44 -4.22 -1.46 -14.14
N ASP A 45 -5.45 -1.35 -14.61
CA ASP A 45 -5.95 -0.11 -15.20
C ASP A 45 -6.19 0.91 -14.07
N PRO A 46 -5.47 2.05 -14.04
CA PRO A 46 -5.57 3.01 -12.96
C PRO A 46 -6.94 3.69 -12.85
N ASP A 47 -7.73 3.69 -13.93
CA ASP A 47 -9.08 4.24 -13.93
C ASP A 47 -10.12 3.30 -13.30
N ARG A 48 -9.75 2.03 -13.14
CA ARG A 48 -10.65 0.98 -12.62
C ARG A 48 -10.21 0.42 -11.28
N VAL A 49 -8.91 0.34 -11.04
CA VAL A 49 -8.31 -0.29 -9.86
C VAL A 49 -7.29 0.64 -9.23
N GLY A 50 -7.54 1.02 -8.00
CA GLY A 50 -6.55 1.74 -7.19
C GLY A 50 -5.64 0.76 -6.45
N VAL A 51 -4.34 0.98 -6.52
CA VAL A 51 -3.35 0.21 -5.76
C VAL A 51 -2.73 1.12 -4.72
N TYR A 52 -2.91 0.77 -3.46
CA TYR A 52 -2.43 1.54 -2.32
C TYR A 52 -1.40 0.72 -1.58
N VAL A 53 -0.22 1.29 -1.36
CA VAL A 53 0.97 0.54 -0.95
C VAL A 53 1.46 1.00 0.41
N ASN A 54 1.82 0.04 1.25
CA ASN A 54 2.66 0.28 2.41
C ASN A 54 3.82 -0.72 2.40
N ARG A 55 4.90 -0.36 3.06
CA ARG A 55 6.12 -1.17 3.10
C ARG A 55 6.41 -1.62 4.51
N ILE A 56 7.01 -2.80 4.62
CA ILE A 56 7.47 -3.34 5.90
C ILE A 56 8.97 -3.51 5.89
N ALA A 57 9.57 -3.34 7.06
CA ALA A 57 10.99 -3.59 7.25
C ALA A 57 11.31 -5.06 6.98
N TYR A 58 12.42 -5.29 6.32
CA TYR A 58 12.94 -6.60 6.00
C TYR A 58 14.43 -6.70 6.35
N GLU A 59 14.80 -7.80 6.93
CA GLU A 59 16.16 -8.03 7.41
C GLU A 59 16.92 -9.01 6.54
N ASN A 60 18.18 -8.68 6.25
CA ASN A 60 19.11 -9.61 5.64
C ASN A 60 20.02 -10.24 6.72
N PRO A 61 20.44 -11.50 6.57
CA PRO A 61 20.15 -12.42 5.47
C PRO A 61 18.71 -12.96 5.52
N THR A 62 18.24 -13.47 4.38
CA THR A 62 16.97 -14.16 4.27
C THR A 62 17.06 -15.52 4.94
N THR A 63 16.44 -15.68 6.08
CA THR A 63 16.34 -16.93 6.83
C THR A 63 14.89 -17.19 7.22
N ARG A 64 14.59 -18.41 7.65
CA ARG A 64 13.27 -18.72 8.22
C ARG A 64 12.91 -17.75 9.36
N GLU A 65 13.87 -17.44 10.22
CA GLU A 65 13.67 -16.56 11.38
C GLU A 65 13.34 -15.12 10.94
N THR A 66 14.10 -14.57 9.98
CA THR A 66 13.84 -13.21 9.48
C THR A 66 12.52 -13.12 8.71
N LEU A 67 12.14 -14.18 8.00
CA LEU A 67 10.84 -14.26 7.33
C LEU A 67 9.67 -14.32 8.32
N LEU A 68 9.80 -15.08 9.41
CA LEU A 68 8.76 -15.16 10.46
C LEU A 68 8.49 -13.80 11.13
N LYS A 69 9.49 -12.95 11.24
CA LYS A 69 9.35 -11.59 11.80
C LYS A 69 8.46 -10.67 10.96
N THR A 70 8.24 -11.01 9.70
CA THR A 70 7.39 -10.21 8.82
C THR A 70 5.90 -10.29 9.16
N GLY A 71 5.45 -11.38 9.79
CA GLY A 71 4.04 -11.61 10.08
C GLY A 71 3.37 -10.48 10.88
N PRO A 72 3.86 -10.12 12.07
CA PRO A 72 3.29 -9.01 12.84
C PRO A 72 3.39 -7.66 12.12
N ARG A 73 4.47 -7.44 11.38
CA ARG A 73 4.67 -6.23 10.59
C ARG A 73 3.66 -6.13 9.45
N LEU A 74 3.35 -7.25 8.81
CA LEU A 74 2.35 -7.34 7.75
C LEU A 74 0.98 -6.86 8.22
N THR A 75 0.52 -7.35 9.35
CA THR A 75 -0.78 -6.98 9.91
C THR A 75 -0.85 -5.48 10.22
N ALA A 76 0.18 -4.95 10.86
CA ALA A 76 0.25 -3.52 11.19
C ALA A 76 0.29 -2.63 9.95
N ALA A 77 1.08 -3.03 8.94
CA ALA A 77 1.20 -2.27 7.70
C ALA A 77 -0.09 -2.29 6.88
N ALA A 78 -0.75 -3.44 6.80
CA ALA A 78 -2.04 -3.57 6.11
C ALA A 78 -3.12 -2.69 6.76
N ALA A 79 -3.16 -2.64 8.09
CA ALA A 79 -4.10 -1.82 8.84
C ALA A 79 -3.95 -0.31 8.59
N GLN A 80 -2.78 0.14 8.14
CA GLN A 80 -2.52 1.54 7.82
C GLN A 80 -2.91 1.94 6.40
N ILE A 81 -3.26 0.97 5.55
CA ILE A 81 -3.69 1.25 4.19
C ILE A 81 -5.19 1.55 4.19
N LEU A 82 -5.55 2.80 3.93
CA LEU A 82 -6.93 3.28 3.90
C LEU A 82 -7.72 2.79 5.13
N PRO A 83 -7.31 3.15 6.35
CA PRO A 83 -7.98 2.70 7.55
C PRO A 83 -9.47 3.09 7.53
N GLU A 84 -10.31 2.21 8.07
CA GLU A 84 -11.77 2.36 8.11
C GLU A 84 -12.47 2.32 6.74
N GLU A 85 -11.72 2.10 5.65
CA GLU A 85 -12.30 1.93 4.33
C GLU A 85 -12.19 0.49 3.85
N ALA A 86 -13.17 0.05 3.07
CA ALA A 86 -13.14 -1.29 2.50
C ALA A 86 -12.13 -1.36 1.34
N VAL A 87 -11.27 -2.36 1.39
CA VAL A 87 -10.44 -2.79 0.26
C VAL A 87 -10.94 -4.13 -0.25
N ASP A 88 -10.84 -4.35 -1.55
CA ASP A 88 -11.33 -5.59 -2.15
C ASP A 88 -10.35 -6.74 -2.00
N VAL A 89 -9.05 -6.43 -2.01
CA VAL A 89 -7.97 -7.42 -1.90
C VAL A 89 -6.81 -6.84 -1.09
N VAL A 90 -6.23 -7.66 -0.24
CA VAL A 90 -4.92 -7.42 0.38
C VAL A 90 -3.92 -8.36 -0.26
N ALA A 91 -2.88 -7.81 -0.86
CA ALA A 91 -1.80 -8.56 -1.47
C ALA A 91 -0.51 -8.38 -0.66
N TYR A 92 0.19 -9.48 -0.43
CA TYR A 92 1.50 -9.45 0.21
C TYR A 92 2.59 -9.83 -0.80
N GLY A 93 3.48 -8.89 -1.08
CA GLY A 93 4.53 -9.01 -2.11
C GLY A 93 5.77 -9.77 -1.66
N CYS A 94 5.61 -10.89 -0.93
CA CYS A 94 6.74 -11.73 -0.54
C CYS A 94 6.34 -13.21 -0.53
N THR A 95 6.68 -13.93 -1.59
CA THR A 95 6.35 -15.34 -1.74
C THR A 95 7.02 -16.20 -0.67
N ALA A 96 8.30 -15.97 -0.39
CA ALA A 96 9.04 -16.76 0.59
C ALA A 96 8.44 -16.61 2.01
N ALA A 97 8.12 -15.40 2.41
CA ALA A 97 7.49 -15.17 3.71
C ALA A 97 6.07 -15.77 3.77
N SER A 98 5.31 -15.67 2.69
CA SER A 98 3.96 -16.26 2.62
C SER A 98 4.00 -17.78 2.82
N ILE A 99 4.97 -18.46 2.23
CA ILE A 99 5.15 -19.91 2.40
C ILE A 99 5.52 -20.25 3.86
N VAL A 100 6.39 -19.47 4.47
CA VAL A 100 6.86 -19.71 5.86
C VAL A 100 5.77 -19.42 6.88
N LEU A 101 4.98 -18.38 6.64
CA LEU A 101 3.88 -17.99 7.52
C LEU A 101 2.68 -18.95 7.45
N GLY A 102 2.48 -19.58 6.32
CA GLY A 102 1.39 -20.53 6.07
C GLY A 102 0.15 -19.86 5.52
#